data_638a4dc986883d442c9bc2fb22eb9bda
#
_entry.id   638a4dc986883d442c9bc2fb22eb9bda
#
_cell.length_a   1.000
_cell.length_b   1.000
_cell.length_c   1.000
_cell.angle_alpha   90.00
_cell.angle_beta   90.00
_cell.angle_gamma   90.00
#
_symmetry.space_group_name_H-M   'P 1'
#
loop_
_entity.id
_entity.type
_entity.pdbx_description
1 polymer ?
#
loop_
_entity_poly.entity_id
_entity_poly.type
_entity_poly.pdbx_seq_one_letter_code
_entity_poly.pdbx_strand_id
1 'polypeptide(L)'
;MECFSFRFEIAIKEAQAHSEKHELLEEARAMIRVSKHNHIVNIQGLCHHNDSVYLLLEFCALGAIDDFLRKQSKLGTPKIQDITQWCREVADGMGFLADKNIIHVSTVPEA
;
A
#
# COMPACT_ATOMS: atom_id res chain seq x y z
N MET A 1 -25.73 -5.37 26.42
CA MET A 1 -24.70 -5.66 25.41
C MET A 1 -24.08 -4.34 24.99
N GLU A 2 -22.84 -4.13 25.38
CA GLU A 2 -22.15 -2.91 25.03
C GLU A 2 -21.57 -3.03 23.62
N CYS A 3 -21.92 -2.08 22.73
CA CYS A 3 -21.37 -1.99 21.39
C CYS A 3 -20.18 -1.05 21.40
N PHE A 4 -19.00 -1.57 21.06
CA PHE A 4 -17.81 -0.77 20.88
C PHE A 4 -17.71 -0.35 19.42
N SER A 5 -17.60 0.94 19.19
CA SER A 5 -17.38 1.49 17.84
C SER A 5 -15.94 1.96 17.73
N PHE A 6 -15.21 1.38 16.78
CA PHE A 6 -13.84 1.80 16.47
C PHE A 6 -13.84 2.57 15.17
N ARG A 7 -13.13 3.70 15.15
CA ARG A 7 -12.89 4.48 13.92
C ARG A 7 -11.43 4.40 13.56
N PHE A 8 -11.16 4.04 12.32
CA PHE A 8 -9.81 4.07 11.77
C PHE A 8 -9.87 4.49 10.31
N GLU A 9 -8.77 5.07 9.85
CA GLU A 9 -8.66 5.54 8.48
C GLU A 9 -8.20 4.40 7.58
N ILE A 10 -8.77 4.34 6.38
CA ILE A 10 -8.41 3.36 5.35
C ILE A 10 -8.25 4.06 4.02
N ALA A 11 -7.41 3.49 3.15
CA ALA A 11 -7.33 3.86 1.75
C ALA A 11 -8.21 2.92 0.94
N ILE A 12 -8.92 3.46 -0.06
CA ILE A 12 -9.84 2.68 -0.89
C ILE A 12 -9.42 2.77 -2.34
N LYS A 13 -9.28 1.62 -2.99
CA LYS A 13 -9.19 1.51 -4.45
C LYS A 13 -10.51 1.00 -4.98
N GLU A 14 -11.05 1.66 -5.98
CA GLU A 14 -12.31 1.29 -6.62
C GLU A 14 -12.08 0.82 -8.04
N ALA A 15 -12.79 -0.23 -8.45
CA ALA A 15 -12.82 -0.72 -9.82
C ALA A 15 -14.27 -0.91 -10.28
N GLN A 16 -14.61 -0.36 -11.43
CA GLN A 16 -15.96 -0.45 -12.02
C GLN A 16 -15.97 -1.31 -13.29
N ALA A 17 -15.01 -1.10 -14.19
CA ALA A 17 -14.92 -1.87 -15.42
C ALA A 17 -14.52 -3.32 -15.13
N HIS A 18 -14.99 -4.26 -15.95
CA HIS A 18 -14.73 -5.69 -15.75
C HIS A 18 -13.23 -6.03 -15.70
N SER A 19 -12.44 -5.45 -16.60
CA SER A 19 -10.98 -5.64 -16.62
C SER A 19 -10.32 -5.10 -15.35
N GLU A 20 -10.73 -3.93 -14.90
CA GLU A 20 -10.23 -3.32 -13.67
C GLU A 20 -10.57 -4.15 -12.43
N LYS A 21 -11.79 -4.71 -12.39
CA LYS A 21 -12.21 -5.60 -11.30
C LYS A 21 -11.34 -6.84 -11.22
N HIS A 22 -11.02 -7.43 -12.37
CA HIS A 22 -10.16 -8.61 -12.44
C HIS A 22 -8.75 -8.29 -11.92
N GLU A 23 -8.17 -7.18 -12.34
CA GLU A 23 -6.86 -6.73 -11.88
C GLU A 23 -6.86 -6.47 -10.36
N LEU A 24 -7.92 -5.82 -9.86
CA LEU A 24 -8.03 -5.50 -8.44
C LEU A 24 -8.15 -6.78 -7.59
N LEU A 25 -8.89 -7.77 -8.08
CA LEU A 25 -9.01 -9.07 -7.40
C LEU A 25 -7.68 -9.83 -7.37
N GLU A 26 -6.92 -9.79 -8.46
CA GLU A 26 -5.58 -10.39 -8.51
C GLU A 26 -4.62 -9.67 -7.54
N GLU A 27 -4.68 -8.35 -7.49
CA GLU A 27 -3.92 -7.56 -6.51
C GLU A 27 -4.28 -7.95 -5.08
N ALA A 28 -5.57 -8.10 -4.79
CA ALA A 28 -6.06 -8.50 -3.47
C ALA A 28 -5.53 -9.88 -3.07
N ARG A 29 -5.54 -10.84 -3.99
CA ARG A 29 -5.01 -12.20 -3.75
C ARG A 29 -3.53 -12.16 -3.39
N ALA A 30 -2.75 -11.38 -4.12
CA ALA A 30 -1.33 -11.21 -3.84
C ALA A 30 -1.11 -10.56 -2.46
N MET A 31 -1.87 -9.53 -2.14
CA MET A 31 -1.77 -8.82 -0.85
C MET A 31 -2.15 -9.70 0.33
N ILE A 32 -3.15 -10.56 0.18
CA ILE A 32 -3.55 -11.52 1.22
C ILE A 32 -2.39 -12.48 1.55
N ARG A 33 -1.65 -12.90 0.53
CA ARG A 33 -0.50 -13.82 0.71
C ARG A 33 0.64 -13.18 1.48
N VAL A 34 0.76 -11.86 1.46
CA VAL A 34 1.83 -11.11 2.14
C VAL A 34 1.31 -10.24 3.28
N SER A 35 0.11 -10.52 3.77
CA SER A 35 -0.49 -9.77 4.87
C SER A 35 0.32 -9.93 6.16
N LYS A 36 0.24 -8.91 7.02
CA LYS A 36 0.88 -8.85 8.35
C LYS A 36 2.39 -8.68 8.34
N HIS A 37 2.97 -8.19 7.25
CA HIS A 37 4.36 -7.75 7.25
C HIS A 37 4.42 -6.26 7.62
N ASN A 38 5.39 -5.88 8.48
CA ASN A 38 5.50 -4.53 9.00
C ASN A 38 5.80 -3.47 7.94
N HIS A 39 6.46 -3.85 6.86
CA HIS A 39 6.91 -2.92 5.81
C HIS A 39 6.19 -3.13 4.48
N ILE A 40 5.02 -3.74 4.52
CA ILE A 40 4.13 -3.91 3.38
C ILE A 40 2.75 -3.41 3.78
N VAL A 41 2.12 -2.62 2.90
CA VAL A 41 0.76 -2.14 3.11
C VAL A 41 -0.17 -3.34 3.25
N ASN A 42 -0.91 -3.39 4.36
CA ASN A 42 -1.82 -4.48 4.64
C ASN A 42 -3.17 -4.27 3.98
N ILE A 43 -3.74 -5.38 3.50
CA ILE A 43 -5.14 -5.39 3.05
C ILE A 43 -6.04 -5.45 4.29
N GLN A 44 -7.04 -4.58 4.32
CA GLN A 44 -8.04 -4.54 5.38
C GLN A 44 -9.33 -5.26 4.98
N GLY A 45 -9.63 -5.30 3.71
CA GLY A 45 -10.82 -5.97 3.22
C GLY A 45 -11.07 -5.78 1.75
N LEU A 46 -12.08 -6.48 1.27
CA LEU A 46 -12.56 -6.41 -0.11
C LEU A 46 -14.07 -6.41 -0.05
N CYS A 47 -14.73 -5.48 -0.73
CA CYS A 47 -16.17 -5.47 -0.75
C CYS A 47 -16.73 -5.15 -2.15
N HIS A 48 -17.97 -5.59 -2.36
CA HIS A 48 -18.75 -5.32 -3.56
C HIS A 48 -19.93 -4.44 -3.20
N HIS A 49 -20.14 -3.37 -3.97
CA HIS A 49 -21.25 -2.47 -3.76
C HIS A 49 -21.59 -1.75 -5.06
N ASN A 50 -22.88 -1.76 -5.47
CA ASN A 50 -23.37 -1.08 -6.67
C ASN A 50 -22.53 -1.35 -7.93
N ASP A 51 -22.25 -2.62 -8.23
CA ASP A 51 -21.45 -3.07 -9.37
C ASP A 51 -19.97 -2.62 -9.34
N SER A 52 -19.52 -2.07 -8.22
CA SER A 52 -18.12 -1.73 -8.00
C SER A 52 -17.47 -2.70 -7.02
N VAL A 53 -16.16 -2.88 -7.18
CA VAL A 53 -15.33 -3.61 -6.24
C VAL A 53 -14.42 -2.61 -5.54
N TYR A 54 -14.36 -2.72 -4.23
CA TYR A 54 -13.54 -1.84 -3.38
C TYR A 54 -12.50 -2.65 -2.65
N LEU A 55 -11.25 -2.29 -2.82
CA LEU A 55 -10.14 -2.84 -2.06
C LEU A 55 -9.79 -1.86 -0.94
N LEU A 56 -9.91 -2.34 0.31
CA LEU A 56 -9.67 -1.54 1.51
C LEU A 56 -8.25 -1.82 2.01
N LEU A 57 -7.44 -0.78 2.07
CA LEU A 57 -6.03 -0.87 2.40
C LEU A 57 -5.71 -0.07 3.66
N GLU A 58 -4.61 -0.44 4.30
CA GLU A 58 -3.99 0.37 5.35
C GLU A 58 -3.72 1.78 4.84
N PHE A 59 -4.09 2.78 5.61
CA PHE A 59 -3.89 4.19 5.26
C PHE A 59 -2.50 4.64 5.69
N CYS A 60 -1.75 5.19 4.73
CA CYS A 60 -0.43 5.76 4.96
C CYS A 60 -0.56 7.29 4.99
N ALA A 61 -0.61 7.87 6.19
CA ALA A 61 -0.94 9.27 6.40
C ALA A 61 0.03 10.25 5.71
N LEU A 62 1.30 9.89 5.60
CA LEU A 62 2.32 10.74 4.98
C LEU A 62 2.42 10.56 3.45
N GLY A 63 1.69 9.58 2.90
CA GLY A 63 1.66 9.31 1.48
C GLY A 63 2.93 8.65 0.97
N ALA A 64 3.19 8.77 -0.33
CA ALA A 64 4.37 8.21 -0.96
C ALA A 64 5.64 8.98 -0.56
N ILE A 65 6.76 8.27 -0.48
CA ILE A 65 8.04 8.87 -0.09
C ILE A 65 8.44 10.00 -1.03
N ASP A 66 8.24 9.85 -2.33
CA ASP A 66 8.58 10.87 -3.31
C ASP A 66 7.81 12.18 -3.11
N ASP A 67 6.52 12.08 -2.82
CA ASP A 67 5.68 13.24 -2.50
C ASP A 67 6.11 13.89 -1.18
N PHE A 68 6.39 13.07 -0.18
CA PHE A 68 6.90 13.53 1.11
C PHE A 68 8.21 14.30 0.96
N LEU A 69 9.14 13.77 0.18
CA LEU A 69 10.43 14.42 -0.08
C LEU A 69 10.29 15.74 -0.84
N ARG A 70 9.38 15.81 -1.82
CA ARG A 70 9.12 17.05 -2.55
C ARG A 70 8.56 18.15 -1.64
N LYS A 71 7.66 17.79 -0.74
CA LYS A 71 7.11 18.74 0.24
C LYS A 71 8.16 19.18 1.25
N GLN A 72 9.03 18.28 1.66
CA GLN A 72 10.11 18.57 2.61
C GLN A 72 11.31 19.29 1.99
N SER A 73 11.45 19.30 0.67
CA SER A 73 12.57 20.00 0.02
C SER A 73 12.61 21.50 0.34
N LYS A 74 11.47 22.06 0.72
CA LYS A 74 11.35 23.45 1.20
C LYS A 74 11.87 23.63 2.63
N LEU A 75 12.01 22.56 3.40
CA LEU A 75 12.42 22.55 4.81
C LEU A 75 13.84 22.03 5.03
N GLY A 76 14.54 21.65 3.96
CA GLY A 76 15.91 21.14 3.99
C GLY A 76 16.04 19.71 3.51
N THR A 77 17.26 19.19 3.58
CA THR A 77 17.59 17.83 3.14
C THR A 77 17.14 16.81 4.17
N PRO A 78 16.59 15.65 3.78
CA PRO A 78 16.29 14.58 4.71
C PRO A 78 17.56 14.07 5.39
N LYS A 79 17.43 13.61 6.64
CA LYS A 79 18.56 13.06 7.38
C LYS A 79 18.99 11.73 6.77
N ILE A 80 20.29 11.50 6.71
CA ILE A 80 20.88 10.24 6.21
C ILE A 80 20.32 9.05 6.99
N GLN A 81 20.12 9.20 8.30
CA GLN A 81 19.56 8.16 9.16
C GLN A 81 18.17 7.73 8.72
N ASP A 82 17.32 8.68 8.35
CA ASP A 82 15.96 8.40 7.87
C ASP A 82 15.98 7.69 6.52
N ILE A 83 16.82 8.17 5.59
CA ILE A 83 16.97 7.55 4.27
C ILE A 83 17.49 6.11 4.43
N THR A 84 18.48 5.89 5.28
CA THR A 84 19.03 4.56 5.55
C THR A 84 17.96 3.63 6.12
N GLN A 85 17.15 4.13 7.03
CA GLN A 85 16.06 3.35 7.63
C GLN A 85 15.02 2.98 6.57
N TRP A 86 14.61 3.92 5.73
CA TRP A 86 13.65 3.65 4.64
C TRP A 86 14.19 2.61 3.66
N CYS A 87 15.46 2.70 3.30
CA CYS A 87 16.10 1.70 2.44
C CYS A 87 16.09 0.30 3.06
N ARG A 88 16.34 0.20 4.35
CA ARG A 88 16.28 -1.08 5.09
C ARG A 88 14.86 -1.64 5.10
N GLU A 89 13.87 -0.79 5.34
CA GLU A 89 12.47 -1.19 5.38
C GLU A 89 11.97 -1.67 4.02
N VAL A 90 12.34 -0.96 2.95
CA VAL A 90 12.03 -1.37 1.58
C VAL A 90 12.70 -2.70 1.24
N ALA A 91 13.98 -2.84 1.59
CA ALA A 91 14.72 -4.08 1.35
C ALA A 91 14.11 -5.26 2.10
N ASP A 92 13.68 -5.05 3.33
CA ASP A 92 13.02 -6.07 4.14
C ASP A 92 11.69 -6.50 3.51
N GLY A 93 10.86 -5.54 3.12
CA GLY A 93 9.59 -5.80 2.44
C GLY A 93 9.79 -6.52 1.10
N MET A 94 10.74 -6.07 0.29
CA MET A 94 11.05 -6.68 -1.00
C MET A 94 11.60 -8.10 -0.86
N GLY A 95 12.43 -8.35 0.15
CA GLY A 95 12.93 -9.68 0.46
C GLY A 95 11.80 -10.64 0.84
N PHE A 96 10.84 -10.16 1.63
CA PHE A 96 9.66 -10.94 1.99
C PHE A 96 8.81 -11.29 0.76
N LEU A 97 8.60 -10.33 -0.15
CA LEU A 97 7.88 -10.58 -1.40
C LEU A 97 8.59 -11.62 -2.26
N ALA A 98 9.91 -11.53 -2.36
CA ALA A 98 10.71 -12.49 -3.11
C ALA A 98 10.58 -13.90 -2.55
N ASP A 99 10.59 -14.05 -1.22
CA ASP A 99 10.39 -15.34 -0.54
C ASP A 99 9.01 -15.95 -0.81
N LYS A 100 8.02 -15.09 -1.07
CA LYS A 100 6.66 -15.51 -1.42
C LYS A 100 6.45 -15.66 -2.93
N ASN A 101 7.50 -15.49 -3.73
CA ASN A 101 7.43 -15.55 -5.20
C ASN A 101 6.50 -14.49 -5.79
N ILE A 102 6.45 -13.31 -5.17
CA ILE A 102 5.66 -12.17 -5.63
C ILE A 102 6.59 -11.12 -6.21
N ILE A 103 6.27 -10.69 -7.43
CA ILE A 103 7.03 -9.65 -8.13
C ILE A 103 6.34 -8.32 -7.92
N HIS A 104 7.09 -7.35 -7.41
CA HIS A 104 6.63 -5.97 -7.33
C HIS A 104 6.89 -5.28 -8.67
N VAL A 105 5.81 -4.86 -9.32
CA VAL A 105 5.91 -4.11 -10.58
C VAL A 105 5.64 -2.64 -10.26
N SER A 106 6.66 -1.81 -10.41
CA SER A 106 6.50 -0.37 -10.34
C SER A 106 6.57 0.22 -11.73
N THR A 107 5.61 1.11 -12.06
CA THR A 107 5.66 1.88 -13.29
C THR A 107 6.55 3.10 -13.03
N VAL A 108 7.72 3.10 -13.65
CA VAL A 108 8.59 4.29 -13.64
C VAL A 108 8.16 5.13 -14.85
N PRO A 109 7.73 6.39 -14.67
CA PRO A 109 7.44 7.24 -15.81
C PRO A 109 8.69 7.41 -16.66
N GLU A 110 8.57 7.17 -17.96
CA GLU A 110 9.65 7.40 -18.91
C GLU A 110 10.00 8.89 -18.92
N ALA A 111 11.29 9.17 -18.82
CA ALA A 111 11.79 10.54 -18.84
C ALA A 111 11.58 11.18 -20.22
#